data_3c757c03976a3baeb324a219e3b717d2
#
_entry.id   3c757c03976a3baeb324a219e3b717d2
#
_cell.length_a   1.000
_cell.length_b   1.000
_cell.length_c   1.000
_cell.angle_alpha   90.00
_cell.angle_beta   90.00
_cell.angle_gamma   90.00
#
_symmetry.space_group_name_H-M   'P 1'
#
loop_
_entity.id
_entity.type
_entity.pdbx_description
1 polymer ?
#
loop_
_entity_poly.entity_id
_entity_poly.type
_entity_poly.pdbx_seq_one_letter_code
_entity_poly.pdbx_strand_id
1 'polypeptide(L)'
;TRFSPDGKLVTCKRSRDDSPAVFDLWASDIAADRHRLLVDSRVLSPAEETLSAEEKARRERQRIAALRGIVEYQWAPDSRALLFPLGGDLYHYDLAKPAGNAVRRLTTTESYETDPQYSPRGRYVSFIRDQDLYAVEVATGAERRLTTGGGGLISHGVAEFIAQEEMSRNTGYWWSPDEKHIAYTRVDESPVAELERFEIG
;
A
#
# COMPACT_ATOMS: atom_id res chain seq x y z
N THR A 1 13.90 -5.30 1.96
CA THR A 1 14.00 -6.72 2.31
C THR A 1 13.13 -7.01 3.52
N ARG A 2 12.32 -8.07 3.47
CA ARG A 2 11.47 -8.53 4.58
C ARG A 2 11.50 -10.05 4.66
N PHE A 3 11.52 -10.59 5.86
CA PHE A 3 11.32 -12.02 6.10
C PHE A 3 9.82 -12.34 6.10
N SER A 4 9.47 -13.55 5.64
CA SER A 4 8.13 -14.08 5.88
C SER A 4 7.91 -14.26 7.39
N PRO A 5 6.69 -14.12 7.93
CA PRO A 5 6.42 -14.33 9.35
C PRO A 5 6.89 -15.68 9.88
N ASP A 6 6.92 -16.74 9.06
CA ASP A 6 7.42 -18.08 9.41
C ASP A 6 8.93 -18.27 9.21
N GLY A 7 9.64 -17.22 8.73
CA GLY A 7 11.09 -17.19 8.54
C GLY A 7 11.66 -18.02 7.38
N LYS A 8 10.81 -18.58 6.50
CA LYS A 8 11.27 -19.47 5.43
C LYS A 8 11.68 -18.77 4.15
N LEU A 9 11.08 -17.61 3.86
CA LEU A 9 11.35 -16.83 2.67
C LEU A 9 11.86 -15.44 3.04
N VAL A 10 12.72 -14.93 2.21
CA VAL A 10 13.09 -13.51 2.19
C VAL A 10 12.50 -12.90 0.92
N THR A 11 11.78 -11.80 1.07
CA THR A 11 11.32 -11.00 -0.07
C THR A 11 12.03 -9.67 -0.12
N CYS A 12 12.21 -9.15 -1.31
CA CYS A 12 12.81 -7.83 -1.52
C CYS A 12 12.24 -7.17 -2.76
N LYS A 13 12.28 -5.86 -2.76
CA LYS A 13 12.18 -5.08 -3.99
C LYS A 13 13.56 -5.04 -4.62
N ARG A 14 13.65 -5.31 -5.90
CA ARG A 14 14.89 -5.23 -6.65
C ARG A 14 14.70 -4.31 -7.86
N SER A 15 15.59 -3.35 -8.00
CA SER A 15 15.62 -2.46 -9.16
C SER A 15 16.00 -3.23 -10.41
N ARG A 16 15.61 -2.70 -11.55
CA ARG A 16 15.99 -3.22 -12.86
C ARG A 16 17.33 -2.63 -13.30
N ASP A 17 18.10 -3.41 -14.02
CA ASP A 17 19.37 -2.94 -14.56
C ASP A 17 19.17 -1.85 -15.62
N ASP A 18 18.09 -1.94 -16.41
CA ASP A 18 17.71 -0.98 -17.45
C ASP A 18 16.94 0.23 -16.92
N SER A 19 16.48 0.21 -15.68
CA SER A 19 15.67 1.24 -15.04
C SER A 19 15.81 1.21 -13.52
N PRO A 20 16.87 1.80 -12.96
CA PRO A 20 17.20 1.70 -11.51
C PRO A 20 16.11 2.26 -10.59
N ALA A 21 15.22 3.12 -11.08
CA ALA A 21 14.09 3.67 -10.31
C ALA A 21 12.85 2.75 -10.30
N VAL A 22 12.81 1.70 -11.14
CA VAL A 22 11.66 0.78 -11.25
C VAL A 22 11.96 -0.51 -10.49
N PHE A 23 11.03 -0.89 -9.61
CA PHE A 23 11.21 -2.04 -8.73
C PHE A 23 10.22 -3.15 -9.03
N ASP A 24 10.74 -4.37 -9.02
CA ASP A 24 10.01 -5.62 -9.08
C ASP A 24 10.06 -6.34 -7.73
N LEU A 25 9.13 -7.28 -7.51
CA LEU A 25 9.07 -8.08 -6.30
C LEU A 25 9.74 -9.44 -6.51
N TRP A 26 10.70 -9.75 -5.65
CA TRP A 26 11.48 -10.97 -5.67
C TRP A 26 11.38 -11.75 -4.37
N ALA A 27 11.58 -13.04 -4.44
CA ALA A 27 11.72 -13.92 -3.28
C ALA A 27 12.98 -14.76 -3.36
N SER A 28 13.53 -15.03 -2.19
CA SER A 28 14.64 -15.96 -1.98
C SER A 28 14.21 -17.02 -0.97
N ASP A 29 14.27 -18.27 -1.38
CA ASP A 29 14.10 -19.44 -0.51
C ASP A 29 15.41 -19.67 0.22
N ILE A 30 15.41 -19.53 1.55
CA ILE A 30 16.61 -19.59 2.36
C ILE A 30 17.22 -21.01 2.36
N ALA A 31 16.36 -22.01 2.45
CA ALA A 31 16.79 -23.40 2.54
C ALA A 31 17.29 -23.96 1.20
N ALA A 32 16.68 -23.52 0.11
CA ALA A 32 17.00 -24.00 -1.24
C ALA A 32 18.02 -23.14 -1.99
N ASP A 33 18.45 -22.01 -1.40
CA ASP A 33 19.32 -21.00 -2.04
C ASP A 33 18.85 -20.60 -3.45
N ARG A 34 17.54 -20.37 -3.58
CA ARG A 34 16.91 -20.05 -4.86
C ARG A 34 16.28 -18.68 -4.83
N HIS A 35 16.60 -17.89 -5.86
CA HIS A 35 16.01 -16.59 -6.10
C HIS A 35 15.01 -16.67 -7.25
N ARG A 36 13.83 -16.04 -7.09
CA ARG A 36 12.84 -15.99 -8.15
C ARG A 36 12.14 -14.63 -8.20
N LEU A 37 11.85 -14.20 -9.40
CA LEU A 37 10.93 -13.08 -9.64
C LEU A 37 9.51 -13.53 -9.27
N LEU A 38 8.86 -12.78 -8.41
CA LEU A 38 7.44 -12.99 -8.08
C LEU A 38 6.55 -12.16 -8.99
N VAL A 39 6.84 -10.86 -9.10
CA VAL A 39 6.04 -9.92 -9.88
C VAL A 39 6.95 -9.02 -10.69
N ASP A 40 6.77 -9.03 -12.00
CA ASP A 40 7.27 -8.03 -12.93
C ASP A 40 6.27 -6.86 -12.95
N SER A 41 6.69 -5.70 -12.43
CA SER A 41 5.81 -4.55 -12.30
C SER A 41 5.35 -3.98 -13.64
N ARG A 42 6.21 -4.03 -14.68
CA ARG A 42 5.86 -3.53 -16.03
C ARG A 42 4.89 -4.44 -16.77
N VAL A 43 4.99 -5.75 -16.53
CA VAL A 43 4.05 -6.72 -17.13
C VAL A 43 2.68 -6.56 -16.49
N LEU A 44 2.63 -6.34 -15.18
CA LEU A 44 1.37 -6.22 -14.45
C LEU A 44 0.71 -4.84 -14.67
N SER A 45 1.50 -3.77 -14.74
CA SER A 45 1.05 -2.39 -15.01
C SER A 45 1.97 -1.74 -16.04
N PRO A 46 1.70 -1.96 -17.35
CA PRO A 46 2.57 -1.46 -18.42
C PRO A 46 2.44 0.04 -18.68
N ALA A 47 1.35 0.67 -18.24
CA ALA A 47 1.15 2.10 -18.40
C ALA A 47 2.08 2.91 -17.47
N GLU A 48 2.40 4.12 -17.89
CA GLU A 48 3.12 5.06 -17.03
C GLU A 48 2.24 5.43 -15.83
N GLU A 49 2.81 5.37 -14.63
CA GLU A 49 2.10 5.62 -13.39
C GLU A 49 1.81 7.12 -13.22
N THR A 50 0.53 7.49 -13.20
CA THR A 50 0.08 8.85 -12.89
C THR A 50 -0.36 8.90 -11.44
N LEU A 51 0.46 9.50 -10.57
CA LEU A 51 0.19 9.58 -9.14
C LEU A 51 -0.87 10.64 -8.82
N SER A 52 -1.77 10.35 -7.88
CA SER A 52 -2.65 11.36 -7.28
C SER A 52 -1.83 12.40 -6.48
N ALA A 53 -2.44 13.53 -6.14
CA ALA A 53 -1.78 14.57 -5.34
C ALA A 53 -1.40 14.04 -3.95
N GLU A 54 -2.29 13.27 -3.33
CA GLU A 54 -2.08 12.64 -2.02
C GLU A 54 -0.93 11.63 -2.06
N GLU A 55 -0.88 10.77 -3.09
CA GLU A 55 0.18 9.78 -3.23
C GLU A 55 1.54 10.45 -3.52
N LYS A 56 1.56 11.53 -4.32
CA LYS A 56 2.77 12.33 -4.52
C LYS A 56 3.29 12.87 -3.19
N ALA A 57 2.43 13.55 -2.42
CA ALA A 57 2.79 14.11 -1.12
C ALA A 57 3.29 13.02 -0.14
N ARG A 58 2.61 11.85 -0.11
CA ARG A 58 3.02 10.69 0.69
C ARG A 58 4.42 10.20 0.30
N ARG A 59 4.67 10.01 -1.00
CA ARG A 59 5.98 9.54 -1.52
C ARG A 59 7.09 10.56 -1.29
N GLU A 60 6.80 11.85 -1.36
CA GLU A 60 7.76 12.89 -1.02
C GLU A 60 8.17 12.83 0.46
N ARG A 61 7.20 12.76 1.38
CA ARG A 61 7.48 12.61 2.82
C ARG A 61 8.28 11.35 3.13
N GLN A 62 8.00 10.26 2.46
CA GLN A 62 8.75 9.00 2.60
C GLN A 62 10.08 8.97 1.83
N ARG A 63 10.41 10.05 1.08
CA ARG A 63 11.63 10.16 0.24
C ARG A 63 11.74 9.06 -0.83
N ILE A 64 10.60 8.64 -1.37
CA ILE A 64 10.51 7.64 -2.44
C ILE A 64 9.82 8.17 -3.70
N ALA A 65 9.72 9.50 -3.87
CA ALA A 65 9.01 10.15 -4.97
C ALA A 65 9.54 9.77 -6.37
N ALA A 66 10.84 9.47 -6.47
CA ALA A 66 11.47 9.05 -7.73
C ALA A 66 11.24 7.57 -8.06
N LEU A 67 10.79 6.74 -7.10
CA LEU A 67 10.63 5.30 -7.30
C LEU A 67 9.34 4.98 -8.05
N ARG A 68 9.38 3.92 -8.83
CA ARG A 68 8.30 3.43 -9.69
C ARG A 68 8.16 1.91 -9.53
N GLY A 69 7.05 1.36 -10.03
CA GLY A 69 6.72 -0.05 -9.90
C GLY A 69 6.31 -0.39 -8.47
N ILE A 70 6.74 -1.52 -7.95
CA ILE A 70 6.38 -1.97 -6.59
C ILE A 70 7.27 -1.26 -5.56
N VAL A 71 6.80 -0.11 -5.06
CA VAL A 71 7.55 0.71 -4.10
C VAL A 71 7.37 0.26 -2.65
N GLU A 72 6.29 -0.44 -2.35
CA GLU A 72 6.01 -1.02 -1.04
C GLU A 72 5.29 -2.36 -1.16
N TYR A 73 5.37 -3.18 -0.14
CA TYR A 73 4.64 -4.44 -0.02
C TYR A 73 4.64 -4.90 1.43
N GLN A 74 3.75 -5.79 1.76
CA GLN A 74 3.68 -6.43 3.06
C GLN A 74 3.31 -7.91 2.96
N TRP A 75 3.70 -8.68 3.97
CA TRP A 75 3.33 -10.06 4.13
C TRP A 75 1.92 -10.19 4.72
N ALA A 76 1.17 -11.18 4.25
CA ALA A 76 0.01 -11.66 4.97
C ALA A 76 0.44 -12.30 6.29
N PRO A 77 -0.37 -12.19 7.36
CA PRO A 77 -0.01 -12.73 8.69
C PRO A 77 0.30 -14.23 8.70
N ASP A 78 -0.29 -14.99 7.77
CA ASP A 78 -0.13 -16.45 7.65
C ASP A 78 1.06 -16.88 6.79
N SER A 79 1.90 -15.96 6.32
CA SER A 79 3.06 -16.21 5.43
C SER A 79 2.71 -16.77 4.04
N ARG A 80 1.43 -16.74 3.64
CA ARG A 80 1.00 -17.35 2.37
C ARG A 80 0.83 -16.38 1.23
N ALA A 81 0.83 -15.09 1.52
CA ALA A 81 0.58 -14.09 0.50
C ALA A 81 1.33 -12.79 0.74
N LEU A 82 1.38 -11.98 -0.31
CA LEU A 82 1.90 -10.62 -0.29
C LEU A 82 0.83 -9.65 -0.78
N LEU A 83 0.80 -8.47 -0.20
CA LEU A 83 -0.01 -7.33 -0.62
C LEU A 83 0.90 -6.23 -1.11
N PHE A 84 0.59 -5.62 -2.24
CA PHE A 84 1.32 -4.48 -2.75
C PHE A 84 0.42 -3.56 -3.58
N PRO A 85 0.60 -2.24 -3.49
CA PRO A 85 0.00 -1.29 -4.43
C PRO A 85 0.81 -1.22 -5.71
N LEU A 86 0.13 -1.04 -6.84
CA LEU A 86 0.76 -0.79 -8.13
C LEU A 86 -0.23 -0.07 -9.07
N GLY A 87 0.20 1.05 -9.65
CA GLY A 87 -0.62 1.81 -10.60
C GLY A 87 -1.93 2.35 -10.02
N GLY A 88 -1.99 2.60 -8.72
CA GLY A 88 -3.18 3.08 -8.01
C GLY A 88 -4.03 2.00 -7.36
N ASP A 89 -3.91 0.75 -7.79
CA ASP A 89 -4.69 -0.37 -7.27
C ASP A 89 -3.90 -1.29 -6.34
N LEU A 90 -4.63 -2.13 -5.62
CA LEU A 90 -4.09 -3.12 -4.70
C LEU A 90 -4.07 -4.51 -5.32
N TYR A 91 -2.98 -5.21 -5.10
CA TYR A 91 -2.76 -6.56 -5.59
C TYR A 91 -2.39 -7.52 -4.45
N HIS A 92 -2.93 -8.72 -4.57
CA HIS A 92 -2.65 -9.84 -3.68
C HIS A 92 -1.92 -10.94 -4.45
N TYR A 93 -0.76 -11.35 -3.98
CA TYR A 93 0.03 -12.44 -4.52
C TYR A 93 -0.07 -13.66 -3.62
N ASP A 94 -0.68 -14.74 -4.11
CA ASP A 94 -0.84 -16.02 -3.40
C ASP A 94 0.36 -16.94 -3.71
N LEU A 95 1.19 -17.21 -2.72
CA LEU A 95 2.39 -18.03 -2.87
C LEU A 95 2.11 -19.52 -3.12
N ALA A 96 0.90 -19.99 -2.82
CA ALA A 96 0.50 -21.37 -3.07
C ALA A 96 0.11 -21.62 -4.53
N LYS A 97 -0.14 -20.57 -5.30
CA LYS A 97 -0.55 -20.67 -6.71
C LYS A 97 0.63 -20.65 -7.66
N PRO A 98 0.49 -21.28 -8.85
CA PRO A 98 1.45 -21.11 -9.94
C PRO A 98 1.62 -19.63 -10.32
N ALA A 99 2.82 -19.23 -10.73
CA ALA A 99 3.17 -17.83 -10.99
C ALA A 99 2.18 -17.11 -11.93
N GLY A 100 1.69 -17.77 -12.98
CA GLY A 100 0.72 -17.18 -13.91
C GLY A 100 -0.67 -16.88 -13.33
N ASN A 101 -1.01 -17.47 -12.17
CA ASN A 101 -2.31 -17.31 -11.50
C ASN A 101 -2.17 -16.81 -10.05
N ALA A 102 -0.95 -16.43 -9.65
CA ALA A 102 -0.64 -16.05 -8.27
C ALA A 102 -1.13 -14.64 -7.93
N VAL A 103 -1.14 -13.74 -8.92
CA VAL A 103 -1.54 -12.35 -8.73
C VAL A 103 -3.05 -12.20 -8.92
N ARG A 104 -3.68 -11.51 -7.99
CA ARG A 104 -5.07 -11.05 -8.09
C ARG A 104 -5.15 -9.56 -7.77
N ARG A 105 -5.76 -8.77 -8.63
CA ARG A 105 -6.11 -7.38 -8.40
C ARG A 105 -7.31 -7.35 -7.45
N LEU A 106 -7.18 -6.64 -6.33
CA LEU A 106 -8.22 -6.51 -5.30
C LEU A 106 -9.14 -5.33 -5.55
N THR A 107 -8.59 -4.24 -6.09
CA THR A 107 -9.33 -3.01 -6.41
C THR A 107 -9.19 -2.69 -7.89
N THR A 108 -10.17 -1.96 -8.44
CA THR A 108 -10.19 -1.55 -9.85
C THR A 108 -10.92 -0.22 -9.92
N THR A 109 -10.22 0.87 -9.60
CA THR A 109 -10.81 2.21 -9.55
C THR A 109 -9.93 3.22 -10.26
N GLU A 110 -10.47 4.40 -10.55
CA GLU A 110 -9.69 5.52 -11.07
C GLU A 110 -8.95 6.27 -9.96
N SER A 111 -9.41 6.11 -8.71
CA SER A 111 -8.77 6.71 -7.53
C SER A 111 -7.62 5.85 -7.03
N TYR A 112 -6.67 6.49 -6.34
CA TYR A 112 -5.54 5.81 -5.71
C TYR A 112 -5.91 5.22 -4.36
N GLU A 113 -5.53 3.95 -4.13
CA GLU A 113 -5.55 3.33 -2.82
C GLU A 113 -4.21 3.53 -2.12
N THR A 114 -4.24 4.11 -0.93
CA THR A 114 -3.03 4.38 -0.12
C THR A 114 -3.12 3.69 1.23
N ASP A 115 -1.96 3.50 1.88
CA ASP A 115 -1.82 2.88 3.20
C ASP A 115 -2.57 1.53 3.33
N PRO A 116 -2.39 0.57 2.39
CA PRO A 116 -3.06 -0.72 2.49
C PRO A 116 -2.51 -1.54 3.65
N GLN A 117 -3.38 -2.24 4.37
CA GLN A 117 -2.99 -3.13 5.47
C GLN A 117 -3.84 -4.38 5.51
N TYR A 118 -3.20 -5.54 5.79
CA TYR A 118 -3.95 -6.73 6.18
C TYR A 118 -4.58 -6.55 7.55
N SER A 119 -5.78 -7.08 7.71
CA SER A 119 -6.34 -7.35 9.04
C SER A 119 -5.51 -8.42 9.78
N PRO A 120 -5.60 -8.54 11.12
CA PRO A 120 -4.72 -9.41 11.92
C PRO A 120 -4.70 -10.88 11.51
N ARG A 121 -5.78 -11.40 10.93
CA ARG A 121 -5.88 -12.79 10.43
C ARG A 121 -5.78 -12.88 8.91
N GLY A 122 -5.56 -11.75 8.23
CA GLY A 122 -5.45 -11.69 6.77
C GLY A 122 -6.75 -11.85 6.00
N ARG A 123 -7.90 -11.79 6.68
CA ARG A 123 -9.21 -11.94 6.04
C ARG A 123 -9.58 -10.74 5.19
N TYR A 124 -9.19 -9.55 5.62
CA TYR A 124 -9.46 -8.29 4.95
C TYR A 124 -8.17 -7.55 4.62
N VAL A 125 -8.25 -6.70 3.62
CA VAL A 125 -7.31 -5.62 3.36
C VAL A 125 -8.08 -4.31 3.50
N SER A 126 -7.60 -3.43 4.37
CA SER A 126 -8.10 -2.07 4.51
C SER A 126 -7.18 -1.08 3.83
N PHE A 127 -7.70 0.06 3.41
CA PHE A 127 -6.96 1.09 2.69
C PHE A 127 -7.72 2.41 2.72
N ILE A 128 -7.02 3.48 2.35
CA ILE A 128 -7.60 4.80 2.19
C ILE A 128 -7.80 5.08 0.71
N ARG A 129 -8.98 5.57 0.34
CA ARG A 129 -9.34 6.08 -0.98
C ARG A 129 -10.16 7.35 -0.81
N ASP A 130 -9.78 8.42 -1.53
CA ASP A 130 -10.47 9.72 -1.49
C ASP A 130 -10.69 10.21 -0.04
N GLN A 131 -9.64 10.05 0.80
CA GLN A 131 -9.62 10.44 2.22
C GLN A 131 -10.65 9.70 3.12
N ASP A 132 -11.21 8.58 2.65
CA ASP A 132 -12.07 7.71 3.44
C ASP A 132 -11.49 6.29 3.57
N LEU A 133 -11.87 5.61 4.64
CA LEU A 133 -11.43 4.26 4.95
C LEU A 133 -12.33 3.22 4.29
N TYR A 134 -11.71 2.25 3.65
CA TYR A 134 -12.34 1.10 2.99
C TYR A 134 -11.76 -0.22 3.49
N ALA A 135 -12.47 -1.29 3.25
CA ALA A 135 -11.95 -2.65 3.40
C ALA A 135 -12.48 -3.56 2.29
N VAL A 136 -11.64 -4.47 1.82
CA VAL A 136 -12.00 -5.52 0.87
C VAL A 136 -11.77 -6.89 1.50
N GLU A 137 -12.73 -7.80 1.35
CA GLU A 137 -12.55 -9.19 1.79
C GLU A 137 -11.65 -9.92 0.80
N VAL A 138 -10.52 -10.45 1.28
CA VAL A 138 -9.51 -11.09 0.44
C VAL A 138 -10.06 -12.29 -0.33
N ALA A 139 -10.93 -13.09 0.27
CA ALA A 139 -11.46 -14.29 -0.37
C ALA A 139 -12.44 -13.98 -1.53
N THR A 140 -13.35 -13.04 -1.31
CA THR A 140 -14.48 -12.77 -2.23
C THR A 140 -14.24 -11.57 -3.14
N GLY A 141 -13.38 -10.62 -2.73
CA GLY A 141 -13.24 -9.31 -3.37
C GLY A 141 -14.38 -8.34 -3.02
N ALA A 142 -15.24 -8.69 -2.06
CA ALA A 142 -16.32 -7.80 -1.62
C ALA A 142 -15.73 -6.59 -0.90
N GLU A 143 -15.93 -5.42 -1.47
CA GLU A 143 -15.47 -4.14 -0.93
C GLU A 143 -16.56 -3.46 -0.10
N ARG A 144 -16.14 -2.77 0.95
CA ARG A 144 -17.00 -1.94 1.80
C ARG A 144 -16.32 -0.63 2.13
N ARG A 145 -17.01 0.48 1.90
CA ARG A 145 -16.65 1.79 2.44
C ARG A 145 -17.03 1.83 3.93
N LEU A 146 -16.09 2.17 4.79
CA LEU A 146 -16.24 2.15 6.26
C LEU A 146 -16.53 3.54 6.83
N THR A 147 -16.03 4.60 6.17
CA THR A 147 -16.30 5.99 6.55
C THR A 147 -16.85 6.76 5.36
N THR A 148 -17.47 7.91 5.64
CA THR A 148 -18.01 8.81 4.62
C THR A 148 -17.74 10.27 5.03
N GLY A 149 -17.64 11.15 4.05
CA GLY A 149 -17.42 12.58 4.27
C GLY A 149 -15.95 12.99 4.29
N GLY A 150 -15.07 12.09 3.92
CA GLY A 150 -13.69 12.45 3.56
C GLY A 150 -13.64 13.28 2.29
N GLY A 151 -12.65 14.14 2.18
CA GLY A 151 -12.39 15.03 1.05
C GLY A 151 -12.03 16.44 1.50
N GLY A 152 -11.23 17.14 0.68
CA GLY A 152 -10.73 18.48 1.01
C GLY A 152 -9.94 18.50 2.31
N LEU A 153 -10.47 19.17 3.33
CA LEU A 153 -9.82 19.35 4.64
C LEU A 153 -10.21 18.28 5.68
N ILE A 154 -11.02 17.30 5.32
CA ILE A 154 -11.45 16.23 6.23
C ILE A 154 -10.94 14.89 5.73
N SER A 155 -10.28 14.14 6.61
CA SER A 155 -9.81 12.80 6.31
C SER A 155 -10.10 11.80 7.43
N HIS A 156 -10.29 10.53 7.04
CA HIS A 156 -10.55 9.41 7.93
C HIS A 156 -9.48 8.33 7.75
N GLY A 157 -8.81 7.96 8.84
CA GLY A 157 -7.79 6.92 8.82
C GLY A 157 -6.45 7.34 8.22
N VAL A 158 -6.30 8.59 7.82
CA VAL A 158 -5.04 9.17 7.37
C VAL A 158 -4.25 9.66 8.58
N ALA A 159 -2.95 9.41 8.63
CA ALA A 159 -2.10 10.03 9.63
C ALA A 159 -1.98 11.53 9.33
N GLU A 160 -2.14 12.38 10.36
CA GLU A 160 -1.98 13.82 10.21
C GLU A 160 -0.50 14.22 9.97
N PHE A 161 -0.27 15.46 9.55
CA PHE A 161 1.02 15.95 9.10
C PHE A 161 2.16 15.72 10.12
N ILE A 162 1.95 16.09 11.39
CA ILE A 162 2.97 15.95 12.44
C ILE A 162 3.30 14.48 12.72
N ALA A 163 2.29 13.59 12.68
CA ALA A 163 2.52 12.16 12.83
C ALA A 163 3.42 11.61 11.70
N GLN A 164 3.24 12.08 10.48
CA GLN A 164 4.05 11.63 9.36
C GLN A 164 5.47 12.19 9.41
N GLU A 165 5.63 13.49 9.66
CA GLU A 165 6.92 14.17 9.59
C GLU A 165 7.80 13.96 10.84
N GLU A 166 7.20 14.01 12.03
CA GLU A 166 7.95 14.01 13.29
C GLU A 166 7.92 12.64 14.00
N MET A 167 6.86 11.85 13.81
CA MET A 167 6.66 10.61 14.55
C MET A 167 6.89 9.36 13.69
N SER A 168 7.21 9.52 12.40
CA SER A 168 7.35 8.42 11.43
C SER A 168 6.12 7.48 11.40
N ARG A 169 4.94 8.01 11.71
CA ARG A 169 3.68 7.28 11.70
C ARG A 169 2.88 7.64 10.45
N ASN A 170 2.78 6.70 9.51
CA ASN A 170 2.12 6.91 8.22
C ASN A 170 0.68 6.37 8.18
N THR A 171 0.23 5.74 9.24
CA THR A 171 -1.09 5.11 9.38
C THR A 171 -1.93 5.85 10.40
N GLY A 172 -3.21 6.04 10.11
CA GLY A 172 -4.20 6.63 11.01
C GLY A 172 -5.33 5.68 11.40
N TYR A 173 -5.19 4.36 11.22
CA TYR A 173 -6.22 3.39 11.59
C TYR A 173 -5.63 2.06 12.05
N TRP A 174 -6.39 1.31 12.86
CA TRP A 174 -5.93 0.08 13.52
C TRP A 174 -7.07 -0.92 13.66
N TRP A 175 -6.82 -2.14 13.23
CA TRP A 175 -7.75 -3.25 13.43
C TRP A 175 -7.77 -3.76 14.87
N SER A 176 -8.95 -4.15 15.35
CA SER A 176 -9.05 -4.99 16.54
C SER A 176 -8.53 -6.40 16.23
N PRO A 177 -7.95 -7.12 17.23
CA PRO A 177 -7.42 -8.47 17.01
C PRO A 177 -8.45 -9.49 16.55
N ASP A 178 -9.72 -9.27 16.83
CA ASP A 178 -10.84 -10.13 16.42
C ASP A 178 -11.43 -9.76 15.03
N GLU A 179 -10.88 -8.71 14.38
CA GLU A 179 -11.28 -8.19 13.06
C GLU A 179 -12.72 -7.64 13.00
N LYS A 180 -13.33 -7.32 14.14
CA LYS A 180 -14.68 -6.80 14.18
C LYS A 180 -14.77 -5.28 14.16
N HIS A 181 -13.68 -4.60 14.54
CA HIS A 181 -13.63 -3.16 14.68
C HIS A 181 -12.35 -2.59 14.08
N ILE A 182 -12.44 -1.34 13.65
CA ILE A 182 -11.30 -0.51 13.28
C ILE A 182 -11.41 0.79 14.07
N ALA A 183 -10.37 1.12 14.82
CA ALA A 183 -10.16 2.47 15.33
C ALA A 183 -9.51 3.31 14.24
N TYR A 184 -9.91 4.57 14.09
CA TYR A 184 -9.30 5.46 13.12
C TYR A 184 -9.27 6.91 13.62
N THR A 185 -8.35 7.69 13.10
CA THR A 185 -8.31 9.15 13.31
C THR A 185 -9.23 9.84 12.31
N ARG A 186 -10.03 10.80 12.77
CA ARG A 186 -10.64 11.81 11.92
C ARG A 186 -9.84 13.09 12.07
N VAL A 187 -9.28 13.55 10.98
CA VAL A 187 -8.55 14.81 10.92
C VAL A 187 -9.44 15.85 10.25
N ASP A 188 -9.49 17.05 10.83
CA ASP A 188 -10.24 18.18 10.32
C ASP A 188 -9.32 19.41 10.31
N GLU A 189 -8.86 19.77 9.14
CA GLU A 189 -7.93 20.89 8.94
C GLU A 189 -8.67 22.21 8.66
N SER A 190 -10.01 22.23 8.65
CA SER A 190 -10.79 23.42 8.36
C SER A 190 -10.51 24.61 9.30
N PRO A 191 -10.10 24.41 10.59
CA PRO A 191 -9.71 25.51 11.45
C PRO A 191 -8.28 26.05 11.21
N VAL A 192 -7.49 25.36 10.37
CA VAL A 192 -6.10 25.74 10.11
C VAL A 192 -6.08 26.90 9.11
N ALA A 193 -5.39 28.00 9.47
CA ALA A 193 -5.27 29.13 8.57
C ALA A 193 -4.38 28.80 7.36
N GLU A 194 -4.87 29.05 6.17
CA GLU A 194 -4.06 28.99 4.95
C GLU A 194 -3.26 30.27 4.81
N LEU A 195 -1.96 30.16 4.56
CA LEU A 195 -1.07 31.25 4.26
C LEU A 195 -0.54 31.10 2.83
N GLU A 196 -0.75 32.11 2.02
CA GLU A 196 -0.15 32.17 0.68
C GLU A 196 1.36 32.44 0.80
N ARG A 197 2.15 31.62 0.14
CA ARG A 197 3.59 31.79 0.01
C ARG A 197 3.95 32.08 -1.43
N PHE A 198 4.56 33.23 -1.66
CA PHE A 198 5.11 33.55 -2.98
C PHE A 198 6.52 32.97 -3.08
N GLU A 199 6.76 32.15 -4.09
CA GLU A 199 8.13 31.77 -4.48
C GLU A 199 8.62 32.79 -5.49
N ILE A 200 9.76 33.42 -5.17
CA ILE A 200 10.47 34.30 -6.10
C ILE A 200 11.37 33.37 -6.93
N GLY A 201 11.02 33.14 -8.19
CA GLY A 201 11.81 32.41 -9.16
C GLY A 201 13.02 33.22 -9.68
#